data_a18f9de544b23721b4fdfaf79153f8a6
#
_entry.id   a18f9de544b23721b4fdfaf79153f8a6
#
_cell.length_a   1.000
_cell.length_b   1.000
_cell.length_c   1.000
_cell.angle_alpha   90.00
_cell.angle_beta   90.00
_cell.angle_gamma   90.00
#
_symmetry.space_group_name_H-M   'P 1'
#
loop_
_entity.id
_entity.type
_entity.pdbx_description
1 polymer ?
#
loop_
_entity_poly.entity_id
_entity_poly.type
_entity_poly.pdbx_seq_one_letter_code
_entity_poly.pdbx_strand_id
1 'polypeptide(L)'
;VPDPAIYICNPDDELMRPPDHESWFILVNAPRQTDPNGPDNQPGTLDWHTPGLAQDYADRVLDRMAARGLDVRDRLLWRVVRTPADLEAETGAPGGAIYGTSSNGQRAAFLRPANRSGIPGLYLVGGSSHPGGGLPLVGMSAEIVSDLVGDA
;
A
#
# COMPACT_ATOMS: atom_id res chain seq x y z
N VAL A 1 -7.30 9.21 8.48
CA VAL A 1 -8.48 8.40 8.85
C VAL A 1 -8.51 8.29 10.36
N PRO A 2 -9.60 8.74 11.03
CA PRO A 2 -9.67 8.72 12.51
C PRO A 2 -9.74 7.30 13.10
N ASP A 3 -10.29 6.34 12.37
CA ASP A 3 -10.42 4.95 12.76
C ASP A 3 -10.09 4.03 11.58
N PRO A 4 -8.80 3.81 11.28
CA PRO A 4 -8.41 2.96 10.16
C PRO A 4 -8.69 1.48 10.46
N ALA A 5 -9.04 0.72 9.42
CA ALA A 5 -8.93 -0.73 9.49
C ALA A 5 -7.45 -1.10 9.64
N ILE A 6 -7.14 -1.97 10.60
CA ILE A 6 -5.78 -2.42 10.87
C ILE A 6 -5.68 -3.88 10.43
N TYR A 7 -4.84 -4.12 9.44
CA TYR A 7 -4.46 -5.47 9.02
C TYR A 7 -3.15 -5.85 9.69
N ILE A 8 -3.10 -7.03 10.31
CA ILE A 8 -1.90 -7.56 10.98
C ILE A 8 -1.58 -8.91 10.35
N CYS A 9 -0.36 -9.07 9.88
CA CYS A 9 0.21 -10.33 9.47
C CYS A 9 1.35 -10.68 10.41
N ASN A 10 1.26 -11.83 11.07
CA ASN A 10 2.31 -12.44 11.87
C ASN A 10 2.66 -13.79 11.22
N PRO A 11 3.65 -13.84 10.32
CA PRO A 11 4.01 -15.07 9.64
C PRO A 11 4.63 -16.07 10.62
N ASP A 12 4.18 -17.30 10.58
CA ASP A 12 4.80 -18.41 11.28
C ASP A 12 5.98 -18.99 10.44
N ASP A 13 7.00 -18.15 10.27
CA ASP A 13 8.22 -18.48 9.51
C ASP A 13 9.44 -18.08 10.34
N GLU A 14 10.24 -19.06 10.71
CA GLU A 14 11.45 -18.86 11.49
C GLU A 14 12.51 -18.01 10.79
N LEU A 15 12.50 -17.94 9.45
CA LEU A 15 13.42 -17.11 8.67
C LEU A 15 13.04 -15.62 8.73
N MET A 16 11.81 -15.30 9.11
CA MET A 16 11.29 -13.93 9.17
C MET A 16 11.31 -13.32 10.57
N ARG A 17 11.84 -14.02 11.55
CA ARG A 17 11.87 -13.56 12.95
C ARG A 17 13.13 -14.02 13.66
N PRO A 18 13.65 -13.26 14.64
CA PRO A 18 14.68 -13.75 15.56
C PRO A 18 14.12 -14.89 16.43
N PRO A 19 14.98 -15.79 16.96
CA PRO A 19 14.54 -16.81 17.91
C PRO A 19 13.75 -16.20 19.09
N ASP A 20 12.69 -16.86 19.50
CA ASP A 20 11.80 -16.43 20.60
C ASP A 20 11.11 -15.08 20.44
N HIS A 21 11.02 -14.59 19.18
CA HIS A 21 10.38 -13.33 18.85
C HIS A 21 9.34 -13.50 17.74
N GLU A 22 8.57 -12.46 17.52
CA GLU A 22 7.60 -12.35 16.44
C GLU A 22 7.95 -11.17 15.53
N SER A 23 7.67 -11.29 14.23
CA SER A 23 7.80 -10.23 13.26
C SER A 23 6.42 -9.89 12.71
N TRP A 24 5.92 -8.70 13.02
CA TRP A 24 4.59 -8.27 12.63
C TRP A 24 4.64 -7.26 11.50
N PHE A 25 3.89 -7.54 10.44
CA PHE A 25 3.60 -6.58 9.40
C PHE A 25 2.21 -5.98 9.67
N ILE A 26 2.18 -4.67 9.94
CA ILE A 26 0.94 -3.93 10.23
C ILE A 26 0.67 -2.97 9.07
N LEU A 27 -0.48 -3.12 8.43
CA LEU A 27 -0.92 -2.29 7.32
C LEU A 27 -2.19 -1.55 7.69
N VAL A 28 -2.23 -0.27 7.39
CA VAL A 28 -3.41 0.59 7.54
C VAL A 28 -3.64 1.40 6.27
N ASN A 29 -4.90 1.69 5.95
CA ASN A 29 -5.23 2.63 4.90
C ASN A 29 -4.97 4.05 5.38
N ALA A 30 -3.92 4.66 4.86
CA ALA A 30 -3.51 6.03 5.19
C ALA A 30 -3.87 7.01 4.06
N PRO A 31 -4.04 8.31 4.36
CA PRO A 31 -4.10 9.34 3.33
C PRO A 31 -2.85 9.32 2.45
N ARG A 32 -3.00 9.50 1.15
CA ARG A 32 -1.86 9.57 0.24
C ARG A 32 -0.99 10.79 0.51
N GLN A 33 0.28 10.74 0.07
CA GLN A 33 1.17 11.90 0.12
C GLN A 33 0.58 13.06 -0.70
N THR A 34 0.69 14.27 -0.17
CA THR A 34 0.31 15.50 -0.87
C THR A 34 1.26 15.75 -2.05
N ASP A 35 0.70 16.06 -3.22
CA ASP A 35 1.48 16.52 -4.37
C ASP A 35 1.85 18.01 -4.14
N PRO A 36 3.15 18.36 -4.03
CA PRO A 36 3.56 19.74 -3.82
C PRO A 36 3.26 20.66 -5.03
N ASN A 37 3.04 20.09 -6.21
CA ASN A 37 2.68 20.81 -7.43
C ASN A 37 1.19 20.70 -7.77
N GLY A 38 0.45 19.95 -6.97
CA GLY A 38 -1.00 19.78 -7.13
C GLY A 38 -1.80 20.93 -6.51
N PRO A 39 -3.11 20.96 -6.72
CA PRO A 39 -3.96 21.92 -6.02
C PRO A 39 -3.84 21.78 -4.51
N ASP A 40 -3.72 22.91 -3.81
CA ASP A 40 -3.67 22.92 -2.37
C ASP A 40 -4.88 22.19 -1.73
N ASN A 41 -4.64 21.46 -0.65
CA ASN A 41 -5.66 20.79 0.16
C ASN A 41 -6.58 19.80 -0.59
N GLN A 42 -6.00 18.95 -1.44
CA GLN A 42 -6.79 17.85 -2.03
C GLN A 42 -7.36 16.95 -0.92
N PRO A 43 -8.66 16.67 -0.93
CA PRO A 43 -9.28 15.76 0.04
C PRO A 43 -8.60 14.38 0.02
N GLY A 44 -8.28 13.86 1.20
CA GLY A 44 -7.66 12.53 1.32
C GLY A 44 -6.14 12.52 1.12
N THR A 45 -5.48 13.68 1.12
CA THR A 45 -4.01 13.79 1.13
C THR A 45 -3.50 14.28 2.49
N LEU A 46 -2.22 14.01 2.77
CA LEU A 46 -1.51 14.46 3.96
C LEU A 46 -0.04 14.63 3.61
N ASP A 47 0.59 15.70 4.10
CA ASP A 47 2.02 15.87 3.93
C ASP A 47 2.79 15.02 4.95
N TRP A 48 3.23 13.84 4.51
CA TRP A 48 3.96 12.88 5.33
C TRP A 48 5.40 13.30 5.62
N HIS A 49 5.91 14.36 4.99
CA HIS A 49 7.21 14.95 5.33
C HIS A 49 7.13 15.83 6.59
N THR A 50 5.93 16.09 7.11
CA THR A 50 5.75 16.82 8.37
C THR A 50 6.49 16.12 9.51
N PRO A 51 7.43 16.81 10.20
CA PRO A 51 8.23 16.19 11.27
C PRO A 51 7.36 15.58 12.37
N GLY A 52 7.67 14.36 12.77
CA GLY A 52 6.97 13.63 13.83
C GLY A 52 5.67 12.93 13.39
N LEU A 53 5.04 13.35 12.29
CA LEU A 53 3.73 12.85 11.85
C LEU A 53 3.68 11.32 11.68
N ALA A 54 4.72 10.73 11.07
CA ALA A 54 4.79 9.29 10.85
C ALA A 54 4.77 8.51 12.17
N GLN A 55 5.53 8.99 13.17
CA GLN A 55 5.60 8.34 14.47
C GLN A 55 4.30 8.52 15.26
N ASP A 56 3.74 9.73 15.26
CA ASP A 56 2.46 10.02 15.90
C ASP A 56 1.32 9.18 15.29
N TYR A 57 1.36 8.96 13.97
CA TYR A 57 0.37 8.11 13.31
C TYR A 57 0.54 6.64 13.70
N ALA A 58 1.77 6.14 13.78
CA ALA A 58 2.06 4.79 14.22
C ALA A 58 1.65 4.59 15.69
N ASP A 59 1.89 5.57 16.57
CA ASP A 59 1.44 5.52 17.97
C ASP A 59 -0.09 5.44 18.07
N ARG A 60 -0.83 6.21 17.27
CA ARG A 60 -2.29 6.11 17.19
C ARG A 60 -2.77 4.72 16.75
N VAL A 61 -2.03 4.07 15.82
CA VAL A 61 -2.34 2.69 15.42
C VAL A 61 -2.19 1.74 16.60
N LEU A 62 -1.08 1.83 17.35
CA LEU A 62 -0.86 1.03 18.55
C LEU A 62 -1.92 1.30 19.64
N ASP A 63 -2.31 2.55 19.85
CA ASP A 63 -3.41 2.91 20.77
C ASP A 63 -4.75 2.29 20.34
N ARG A 64 -5.02 2.25 19.04
CA ARG A 64 -6.22 1.58 18.52
C ARG A 64 -6.19 0.07 18.70
N MET A 65 -5.02 -0.55 18.54
CA MET A 65 -4.83 -1.97 18.81
C MET A 65 -5.06 -2.25 20.30
N ALA A 66 -4.45 -1.46 21.19
CA ALA A 66 -4.61 -1.58 22.63
C ALA A 66 -6.07 -1.42 23.07
N ALA A 67 -6.79 -0.41 22.52
CA ALA A 67 -8.21 -0.19 22.79
C ALA A 67 -9.11 -1.37 22.36
N ARG A 68 -8.62 -2.24 21.46
CA ARG A 68 -9.29 -3.47 21.02
C ARG A 68 -8.77 -4.73 21.69
N GLY A 69 -7.99 -4.59 22.77
CA GLY A 69 -7.47 -5.69 23.57
C GLY A 69 -6.15 -6.27 23.09
N LEU A 70 -5.49 -5.65 22.10
CA LEU A 70 -4.19 -6.07 21.58
C LEU A 70 -3.12 -5.00 21.88
N ASP A 71 -2.70 -4.92 23.14
CA ASP A 71 -1.60 -4.04 23.54
C ASP A 71 -0.26 -4.79 23.48
N VAL A 72 0.61 -4.35 22.60
CA VAL A 72 1.94 -4.96 22.38
C VAL A 72 3.08 -4.04 22.80
N ARG A 73 2.80 -2.86 23.34
CA ARG A 73 3.80 -1.82 23.58
C ARG A 73 4.89 -2.27 24.56
N ASP A 74 4.55 -3.00 25.59
CA ASP A 74 5.51 -3.53 26.58
C ASP A 74 6.43 -4.63 26.02
N ARG A 75 6.08 -5.20 24.87
CA ARG A 75 6.82 -6.26 24.17
C ARG A 75 7.47 -5.78 22.88
N LEU A 76 7.25 -4.53 22.52
CA LEU A 76 7.78 -3.94 21.28
C LEU A 76 9.27 -3.63 21.44
N LEU A 77 10.11 -4.35 20.71
CA LEU A 77 11.57 -4.12 20.71
C LEU A 77 11.96 -2.97 19.80
N TRP A 78 11.42 -2.94 18.59
CA TRP A 78 11.65 -1.90 17.59
C TRP A 78 10.52 -1.90 16.56
N ARG A 79 10.41 -0.80 15.85
CA ARG A 79 9.49 -0.68 14.71
C ARG A 79 10.12 0.13 13.58
N VAL A 80 9.74 -0.18 12.37
CA VAL A 80 9.99 0.64 11.18
C VAL A 80 8.65 1.14 10.69
N VAL A 81 8.56 2.44 10.42
CA VAL A 81 7.36 3.06 9.86
C VAL A 81 7.67 3.46 8.42
N ARG A 82 6.84 2.98 7.49
CA ARG A 82 6.87 3.39 6.08
C ARG A 82 5.60 4.13 5.75
N THR A 83 5.75 5.34 5.27
CA THR A 83 4.67 6.26 4.94
C THR A 83 4.34 6.20 3.44
N PRO A 84 3.21 6.77 3.01
CA PRO A 84 2.96 7.02 1.59
C PRO A 84 4.06 7.83 0.89
N ALA A 85 4.71 8.79 1.58
CA ALA A 85 5.86 9.51 1.00
C ALA A 85 7.07 8.60 0.75
N ASP A 86 7.36 7.66 1.67
CA ASP A 86 8.43 6.67 1.48
C ASP A 86 8.11 5.75 0.30
N LEU A 87 6.86 5.30 0.20
CA LEU A 87 6.42 4.46 -0.92
C LEU A 87 6.51 5.20 -2.26
N GLU A 88 6.14 6.48 -2.31
CA GLU A 88 6.29 7.31 -3.51
C GLU A 88 7.77 7.43 -3.92
N ALA A 89 8.65 7.72 -2.97
CA ALA A 89 10.08 7.86 -3.21
C ALA A 89 10.72 6.55 -3.72
N GLU A 90 10.29 5.40 -3.18
CA GLU A 90 10.85 4.09 -3.53
C GLU A 90 10.29 3.51 -4.85
N THR A 91 9.03 3.79 -5.18
CA THR A 91 8.34 3.15 -6.31
C THR A 91 8.01 4.10 -7.46
N GLY A 92 8.08 5.41 -7.23
CA GLY A 92 7.59 6.41 -8.18
C GLY A 92 6.07 6.46 -8.30
N ALA A 93 5.32 5.74 -7.45
CA ALA A 93 3.86 5.73 -7.48
C ALA A 93 3.30 7.05 -6.92
N PRO A 94 2.55 7.85 -7.70
CA PRO A 94 2.07 9.15 -7.25
C PRO A 94 1.25 9.07 -5.96
N GLY A 95 1.67 9.85 -4.95
CA GLY A 95 1.07 9.88 -3.62
C GLY A 95 1.29 8.61 -2.81
N GLY A 96 2.21 7.72 -3.21
CA GLY A 96 2.47 6.43 -2.55
C GLY A 96 1.34 5.42 -2.72
N ALA A 97 0.56 5.52 -3.78
CA ALA A 97 -0.56 4.61 -4.06
C ALA A 97 -0.06 3.26 -4.56
N ILE A 98 -0.27 2.19 -3.80
CA ILE A 98 0.24 0.84 -4.14
C ILE A 98 -0.64 0.05 -5.10
N TYR A 99 -1.89 0.48 -5.33
CA TYR A 99 -2.87 -0.21 -6.19
C TYR A 99 -3.41 0.67 -7.32
N GLY A 100 -2.77 1.78 -7.62
CA GLY A 100 -3.20 2.72 -8.64
C GLY A 100 -4.46 3.50 -8.24
N THR A 101 -5.45 3.56 -9.12
CA THR A 101 -6.69 4.30 -8.87
C THR A 101 -7.49 3.73 -7.71
N SER A 102 -8.17 4.61 -6.96
CA SER A 102 -9.02 4.23 -5.83
C SER A 102 -10.08 3.20 -6.25
N SER A 103 -10.19 2.13 -5.47
CA SER A 103 -11.20 1.07 -5.67
C SER A 103 -12.48 1.30 -4.85
N ASN A 104 -12.73 2.53 -4.38
CA ASN A 104 -13.93 2.87 -3.64
C ASN A 104 -15.16 2.88 -4.55
N GLY A 105 -16.11 1.97 -4.28
CA GLY A 105 -17.37 1.84 -5.01
C GLY A 105 -17.44 0.62 -5.91
N GLN A 106 -18.66 0.15 -6.16
CA GLN A 106 -18.92 -1.10 -6.88
C GLN A 106 -18.37 -1.15 -8.32
N ARG A 107 -18.22 0.02 -8.98
CA ARG A 107 -17.70 0.11 -10.36
C ARG A 107 -16.19 0.30 -10.42
N ALA A 108 -15.57 0.82 -9.38
CA ALA A 108 -14.15 1.15 -9.39
C ALA A 108 -13.25 -0.10 -9.48
N ALA A 109 -13.69 -1.23 -8.91
CA ALA A 109 -12.97 -2.50 -9.03
C ALA A 109 -12.89 -3.03 -10.48
N PHE A 110 -13.88 -2.69 -11.32
CA PHE A 110 -13.96 -3.11 -12.72
C PHE A 110 -13.35 -2.09 -13.72
N LEU A 111 -13.03 -0.88 -13.26
CA LEU A 111 -12.52 0.22 -14.10
C LEU A 111 -11.00 0.37 -14.00
N ARG A 112 -10.27 -0.70 -13.73
CA ARG A 112 -8.82 -0.66 -13.80
C ARG A 112 -8.34 -0.50 -15.24
N PRO A 113 -7.21 0.19 -15.46
CA PRO A 113 -6.63 0.30 -16.80
C PRO A 113 -6.44 -1.09 -17.43
N ALA A 114 -6.87 -1.23 -18.66
CA ALA A 114 -6.66 -2.47 -19.43
C ALA A 114 -5.16 -2.70 -19.68
N ASN A 115 -4.75 -3.96 -19.81
CA ASN A 115 -3.36 -4.31 -20.08
C ASN A 115 -2.90 -3.82 -21.47
N ARG A 116 -3.78 -3.76 -22.46
CA ARG A 116 -3.50 -3.11 -23.74
C ARG A 116 -3.83 -1.62 -23.64
N SER A 117 -2.84 -0.75 -23.79
CA SER A 117 -3.07 0.70 -23.82
C SER A 117 -3.67 1.16 -25.15
N GLY A 118 -4.10 2.43 -25.22
CA GLY A 118 -4.51 3.07 -26.47
C GLY A 118 -3.34 3.41 -27.43
N ILE A 119 -2.10 3.19 -26.99
CA ILE A 119 -0.89 3.47 -27.76
C ILE A 119 -0.38 2.14 -28.33
N PRO A 120 -0.20 2.02 -29.68
CA PRO A 120 0.32 0.81 -30.29
C PRO A 120 1.68 0.41 -29.70
N GLY A 121 1.84 -0.87 -29.33
CA GLY A 121 3.08 -1.40 -28.75
C GLY A 121 3.30 -1.08 -27.28
N LEU A 122 2.40 -0.34 -26.61
CA LEU A 122 2.50 -0.06 -25.17
C LEU A 122 1.49 -0.91 -24.40
N TYR A 123 1.99 -1.71 -23.46
CA TYR A 123 1.21 -2.56 -22.59
C TYR A 123 1.41 -2.18 -21.12
N LEU A 124 0.39 -2.41 -20.28
CA LEU A 124 0.39 -2.13 -18.85
C LEU A 124 0.37 -3.45 -18.09
N VAL A 125 1.32 -3.65 -17.19
CA VAL A 125 1.43 -4.85 -16.35
C VAL A 125 1.59 -4.47 -14.88
N GLY A 126 1.03 -5.28 -13.99
CA GLY A 126 1.21 -5.11 -12.55
C GLY A 126 -0.06 -4.76 -11.79
N GLY A 127 0.09 -4.45 -10.50
CA GLY A 127 -1.01 -4.28 -9.56
C GLY A 127 -1.91 -3.07 -9.79
N SER A 128 -1.46 -2.09 -10.57
CA SER A 128 -2.23 -0.89 -10.93
C SER A 128 -3.06 -1.05 -12.20
N SER A 129 -2.86 -2.14 -12.96
CA SER A 129 -3.60 -2.50 -14.17
C SER A 129 -4.52 -3.72 -13.93
N HIS A 130 -5.27 -4.13 -14.94
CA HIS A 130 -6.10 -5.35 -14.88
C HIS A 130 -5.22 -6.61 -14.67
N PRO A 131 -5.62 -7.59 -13.84
CA PRO A 131 -6.85 -7.67 -13.06
C PRO A 131 -6.78 -6.97 -11.69
N GLY A 132 -5.63 -6.54 -11.22
CA GLY A 132 -5.50 -5.77 -9.98
C GLY A 132 -4.27 -6.09 -9.14
N GLY A 133 -4.27 -5.63 -7.88
CA GLY A 133 -3.18 -5.80 -6.93
C GLY A 133 -3.18 -7.14 -6.20
N GLY A 134 -2.02 -7.49 -5.66
CA GLY A 134 -1.73 -8.75 -4.99
C GLY A 134 -0.96 -9.72 -5.89
N LEU A 135 -0.03 -10.50 -5.32
CA LEU A 135 0.89 -11.36 -6.10
C LEU A 135 0.20 -12.25 -7.13
N PRO A 136 -0.92 -12.95 -6.81
CA PRO A 136 -1.62 -13.78 -7.80
C PRO A 136 -2.15 -12.97 -8.99
N LEU A 137 -2.75 -11.80 -8.72
CA LEU A 137 -3.33 -10.96 -9.77
C LEU A 137 -2.24 -10.26 -10.60
N VAL A 138 -1.11 -9.92 -10.00
CA VAL A 138 0.06 -9.40 -10.72
C VAL A 138 0.65 -10.45 -11.66
N GLY A 139 0.72 -11.72 -11.21
CA GLY A 139 1.11 -12.86 -12.06
C GLY A 139 0.17 -13.01 -13.25
N MET A 140 -1.13 -13.00 -13.03
CA MET A 140 -2.14 -13.02 -14.12
C MET A 140 -2.01 -11.83 -15.07
N SER A 141 -1.71 -10.63 -14.54
CA SER A 141 -1.45 -9.45 -15.38
C SER A 141 -0.24 -9.67 -16.30
N ALA A 142 0.81 -10.32 -15.81
CA ALA A 142 1.99 -10.64 -16.60
C ALA A 142 1.67 -11.68 -17.70
N GLU A 143 0.92 -12.73 -17.39
CA GLU A 143 0.47 -13.72 -18.38
C GLU A 143 -0.36 -13.06 -19.49
N ILE A 144 -1.34 -12.24 -19.13
CA ILE A 144 -2.16 -11.51 -20.11
C ILE A 144 -1.30 -10.64 -21.04
N VAL A 145 -0.30 -9.93 -20.48
CA VAL A 145 0.58 -9.09 -21.30
C VAL A 145 1.48 -9.93 -22.19
N SER A 146 2.01 -11.05 -21.69
CA SER A 146 2.79 -12.00 -22.49
C SER A 146 2.00 -12.49 -23.71
N ASP A 147 0.75 -12.91 -23.52
CA ASP A 147 -0.14 -13.33 -24.61
C ASP A 147 -0.44 -12.21 -25.61
N LEU A 148 -0.57 -10.97 -25.13
CA LEU A 148 -0.82 -9.80 -25.99
C LEU A 148 0.39 -9.38 -26.81
N VAL A 149 1.60 -9.61 -26.31
CA VAL A 149 2.87 -9.35 -27.03
C VAL A 149 3.10 -10.44 -28.06
N GLY A 150 2.74 -11.69 -27.75
CA GLY A 150 2.97 -12.85 -28.60
C GLY A 150 4.41 -13.38 -28.52
N ASP A 151 4.64 -14.43 -29.26
CA ASP A 151 5.98 -15.01 -29.40
C ASP A 151 6.88 -14.06 -30.20
N ALA A 152 8.16 -13.94 -29.77
CA ALA A 152 9.19 -13.09 -30.39
C ALA A 152 9.75 -13.73 -31.67
#